data_c7667654bb58730dab6947d5c177bed0
#
_entry.id   c7667654bb58730dab6947d5c177bed0
#
_cell.length_a   1.000
_cell.length_b   1.000
_cell.length_c   1.000
_cell.angle_alpha   90.00
_cell.angle_beta   90.00
_cell.angle_gamma   90.00
#
_symmetry.space_group_name_H-M   'P 1'
#
loop_
_entity.id
_entity.type
_entity.pdbx_description
1 polymer ?
#
loop_
_entity_poly.entity_id
_entity_poly.type
_entity_poly.pdbx_seq_one_letter_code
_entity_poly.pdbx_strand_id
1 'polypeptide(L)'
;GKVVTIGGWVRSIRDSKTFGFMVVNDGTFFEPVQVVYADKLDNFETICKLNVGAAVIVTGQVKVTPEMKQPFEIHADEVVIEGESTPDYPLQKKRHSFEYLRTISHLRPRTNTFQAVFRVRSLTAYAIHKFFQERDFVYVHTPLITGSDCEGAGEMFQVTTMDLNSIPKNEDDSVDYTKDFFAKPTNLTVSGQLNGETYAMAFRNRAESMPPRRRTSRAFWRAGAG
;
A
#
# COMPACT_ATOMS: atom_id res chain seq x y z
N GLY A 1 3.91 -35.61 -6.70
CA GLY A 1 4.05 -34.29 -6.13
C GLY A 1 2.78 -33.87 -5.41
N LYS A 2 2.88 -32.89 -4.50
CA LYS A 2 1.70 -32.32 -3.85
C LYS A 2 0.93 -31.49 -4.87
N VAL A 3 -0.40 -31.67 -4.94
CA VAL A 3 -1.27 -30.80 -5.71
C VAL A 3 -1.54 -29.53 -4.94
N VAL A 4 -1.43 -28.39 -5.61
CA VAL A 4 -1.70 -27.05 -5.05
C VAL A 4 -2.55 -26.24 -6.00
N THR A 5 -3.31 -25.31 -5.44
CA THR A 5 -4.03 -24.27 -6.20
C THR A 5 -3.45 -22.93 -5.82
N ILE A 6 -3.02 -22.13 -6.81
CA ILE A 6 -2.52 -20.78 -6.63
C ILE A 6 -3.32 -19.82 -7.52
N GLY A 7 -3.55 -18.61 -7.01
CA GLY A 7 -4.10 -17.51 -7.79
C GLY A 7 -3.09 -16.38 -7.89
N GLY A 8 -3.08 -15.66 -9.00
CA GLY A 8 -2.15 -14.53 -9.16
C GLY A 8 -2.20 -13.90 -10.54
N TRP A 9 -1.26 -13.01 -10.78
CA TRP A 9 -1.15 -12.27 -12.02
C TRP A 9 0.03 -12.75 -12.87
N VAL A 10 -0.22 -12.89 -14.17
CA VAL A 10 0.80 -13.26 -15.16
C VAL A 10 1.85 -12.15 -15.25
N ARG A 11 3.10 -12.50 -15.03
CA ARG A 11 4.29 -11.62 -15.14
C ARG A 11 5.03 -11.80 -16.44
N SER A 12 5.03 -13.00 -16.98
CA SER A 12 5.49 -13.31 -18.32
C SER A 12 4.89 -14.63 -18.77
N ILE A 13 4.75 -14.78 -20.07
CA ILE A 13 4.31 -16.01 -20.70
C ILE A 13 5.22 -16.30 -21.88
N ARG A 14 5.50 -17.55 -22.12
CA ARG A 14 6.22 -18.06 -23.28
C ARG A 14 5.61 -19.38 -23.67
N ASP A 15 5.21 -19.48 -24.88
CA ASP A 15 4.61 -20.68 -25.45
C ASP A 15 5.58 -21.40 -26.41
N SER A 16 5.33 -22.66 -26.59
CA SER A 16 5.89 -23.55 -27.59
C SER A 16 4.73 -24.31 -28.22
N LYS A 17 5.01 -25.16 -29.19
CA LYS A 17 3.93 -25.86 -29.92
C LYS A 17 3.08 -26.78 -29.04
N THR A 18 3.67 -27.41 -28.01
CA THR A 18 3.03 -28.42 -27.18
C THR A 18 2.99 -28.12 -25.70
N PHE A 19 3.71 -27.07 -25.27
CA PHE A 19 3.73 -26.65 -23.86
C PHE A 19 4.16 -25.18 -23.77
N GLY A 20 3.96 -24.56 -22.61
CA GLY A 20 4.42 -23.21 -22.34
C GLY A 20 4.82 -23.02 -20.88
N PHE A 21 5.45 -21.88 -20.64
CA PHE A 21 5.84 -21.42 -19.31
C PHE A 21 5.14 -20.11 -19.00
N MET A 22 4.45 -20.08 -17.89
CA MET A 22 3.82 -18.88 -17.36
C MET A 22 4.43 -18.56 -15.99
N VAL A 23 4.79 -17.31 -15.77
CA VAL A 23 5.31 -16.84 -14.48
C VAL A 23 4.19 -16.10 -13.77
N VAL A 24 3.78 -16.61 -12.61
CA VAL A 24 2.66 -16.08 -11.81
C VAL A 24 3.19 -15.52 -10.49
N ASN A 25 2.65 -14.39 -10.07
CA ASN A 25 2.97 -13.79 -8.78
C ASN A 25 1.68 -13.26 -8.13
N ASP A 26 1.45 -13.65 -6.88
CA ASP A 26 0.30 -13.24 -6.06
C ASP A 26 0.63 -12.06 -5.11
N GLY A 27 1.86 -11.58 -5.13
CA GLY A 27 2.33 -10.51 -4.26
C GLY A 27 2.72 -10.93 -2.84
N THR A 28 2.58 -12.22 -2.46
CA THR A 28 2.98 -12.69 -1.13
C THR A 28 4.47 -12.80 -0.96
N PHE A 29 5.20 -13.03 -2.06
CA PHE A 29 6.65 -13.14 -2.09
C PHE A 29 7.26 -12.44 -3.32
N PHE A 30 8.56 -12.09 -3.25
CA PHE A 30 9.24 -11.41 -4.36
C PHE A 30 9.49 -12.31 -5.55
N GLU A 31 9.87 -13.57 -5.30
CA GLU A 31 10.09 -14.52 -6.36
C GLU A 31 8.75 -15.07 -6.86
N PRO A 32 8.49 -14.94 -8.17
CA PRO A 32 7.29 -15.49 -8.76
C PRO A 32 7.42 -17.02 -8.93
N VAL A 33 6.28 -17.66 -9.10
CA VAL A 33 6.20 -19.11 -9.37
C VAL A 33 6.17 -19.36 -10.87
N GLN A 34 6.99 -20.31 -11.34
CA GLN A 34 6.90 -20.80 -12.71
C GLN A 34 5.83 -21.90 -12.80
N VAL A 35 4.93 -21.73 -13.75
CA VAL A 35 3.89 -22.70 -14.11
C VAL A 35 4.23 -23.26 -15.48
N VAL A 36 4.24 -24.57 -15.60
CA VAL A 36 4.34 -25.30 -16.88
C VAL A 36 2.95 -25.74 -17.26
N TYR A 37 2.48 -25.35 -18.42
CA TYR A 37 1.20 -25.76 -18.98
C TYR A 37 1.40 -26.46 -20.34
N ALA A 38 0.58 -27.43 -20.66
CA ALA A 38 0.72 -28.26 -21.84
C ALA A 38 -0.56 -28.28 -22.69
N ASP A 39 -0.43 -28.71 -23.92
CA ASP A 39 -1.51 -28.82 -24.92
C ASP A 39 -2.64 -29.76 -24.52
N LYS A 40 -2.46 -30.56 -23.46
CA LYS A 40 -3.52 -31.38 -22.83
C LYS A 40 -4.63 -30.52 -22.16
N LEU A 41 -4.40 -29.23 -21.93
CA LEU A 41 -5.42 -28.35 -21.36
C LEU A 41 -6.39 -27.88 -22.44
N ASP A 42 -7.68 -27.96 -22.18
CA ASP A 42 -8.74 -27.60 -23.15
C ASP A 42 -8.64 -26.15 -23.60
N ASN A 43 -8.11 -25.27 -22.76
CA ASN A 43 -7.94 -23.84 -23.04
C ASN A 43 -6.49 -23.42 -23.37
N PHE A 44 -5.63 -24.36 -23.77
CA PHE A 44 -4.23 -24.13 -24.08
C PHE A 44 -4.01 -22.95 -25.04
N GLU A 45 -4.74 -22.90 -26.14
CA GLU A 45 -4.63 -21.81 -27.13
C GLU A 45 -5.00 -20.44 -26.57
N THR A 46 -5.96 -20.41 -25.61
CA THR A 46 -6.34 -19.15 -24.92
C THR A 46 -5.25 -18.72 -23.95
N ILE A 47 -4.67 -19.67 -23.22
CA ILE A 47 -3.56 -19.40 -22.30
C ILE A 47 -2.37 -18.83 -23.07
N CYS A 48 -2.01 -19.37 -24.24
CA CYS A 48 -0.92 -18.87 -25.07
C CYS A 48 -1.09 -17.41 -25.52
N LYS A 49 -2.32 -16.91 -25.58
CA LYS A 49 -2.66 -15.53 -25.98
C LYS A 49 -2.74 -14.55 -24.80
N LEU A 50 -2.57 -15.02 -23.56
CA LEU A 50 -2.64 -14.12 -22.40
C LEU A 50 -1.53 -13.08 -22.40
N ASN A 51 -1.88 -11.90 -21.94
CA ASN A 51 -0.95 -10.80 -21.76
C ASN A 51 -0.46 -10.71 -20.31
N VAL A 52 0.64 -9.99 -20.12
CA VAL A 52 1.12 -9.61 -18.78
C VAL A 52 0.02 -8.86 -18.03
N GLY A 53 -0.19 -9.23 -16.78
CA GLY A 53 -1.23 -8.62 -15.94
C GLY A 53 -2.56 -9.39 -15.93
N ALA A 54 -2.76 -10.39 -16.78
CA ALA A 54 -3.91 -11.28 -16.70
C ALA A 54 -3.97 -11.99 -15.35
N ALA A 55 -5.17 -12.19 -14.83
CA ALA A 55 -5.42 -12.89 -13.58
C ALA A 55 -5.79 -14.36 -13.84
N VAL A 56 -5.10 -15.27 -13.15
CA VAL A 56 -5.29 -16.72 -13.34
C VAL A 56 -5.36 -17.44 -12.01
N ILE A 57 -6.11 -18.54 -11.99
CA ILE A 57 -6.04 -19.57 -10.95
C ILE A 57 -5.47 -20.82 -11.59
N VAL A 58 -4.43 -21.38 -10.99
CA VAL A 58 -3.74 -22.58 -11.48
C VAL A 58 -3.82 -23.67 -10.44
N THR A 59 -4.37 -24.82 -10.82
CA THR A 59 -4.31 -26.05 -10.04
C THR A 59 -3.34 -27.02 -10.72
N GLY A 60 -2.40 -27.57 -9.97
CA GLY A 60 -1.39 -28.46 -10.53
C GLY A 60 -0.44 -29.06 -9.51
N GLN A 61 0.48 -29.86 -10.01
CA GLN A 61 1.43 -30.62 -9.20
C GLN A 61 2.73 -29.85 -9.02
N VAL A 62 3.18 -29.70 -7.78
CA VAL A 62 4.51 -29.17 -7.48
C VAL A 62 5.58 -30.18 -7.85
N LYS A 63 6.52 -29.76 -8.69
CA LYS A 63 7.75 -30.49 -9.02
C LYS A 63 8.98 -29.74 -8.52
N VAL A 64 9.81 -30.42 -7.78
CA VAL A 64 11.10 -29.89 -7.30
C VAL A 64 12.10 -29.91 -8.45
N THR A 65 12.79 -28.79 -8.66
CA THR A 65 13.75 -28.59 -9.75
C THR A 65 15.08 -28.04 -9.20
N PRO A 66 15.84 -28.84 -8.38
CA PRO A 66 16.99 -28.32 -7.65
C PRO A 66 18.13 -27.87 -8.55
N GLU A 67 18.22 -28.42 -9.77
CA GLU A 67 19.24 -28.08 -10.78
C GLU A 67 18.89 -26.82 -11.59
N MET A 68 17.66 -26.27 -11.40
CA MET A 68 17.20 -25.11 -12.15
C MET A 68 17.34 -23.82 -11.33
N LYS A 69 17.18 -22.69 -11.99
CA LYS A 69 17.23 -21.39 -11.32
C LYS A 69 16.15 -21.25 -10.22
N GLN A 70 14.97 -21.79 -10.47
CA GLN A 70 13.88 -21.87 -9.50
C GLN A 70 13.93 -23.23 -8.77
N PRO A 71 13.68 -23.28 -7.45
CA PRO A 71 13.76 -24.52 -6.68
C PRO A 71 12.62 -25.49 -6.96
N PHE A 72 11.51 -25.02 -7.52
CA PHE A 72 10.35 -25.80 -7.91
C PHE A 72 9.55 -25.09 -9.01
N GLU A 73 8.67 -25.86 -9.64
CA GLU A 73 7.67 -25.36 -10.61
C GLU A 73 6.34 -26.08 -10.40
N ILE A 74 5.26 -25.52 -10.93
CA ILE A 74 3.93 -26.14 -10.91
C ILE A 74 3.59 -26.63 -12.31
N HIS A 75 3.35 -27.92 -12.45
CA HIS A 75 2.80 -28.49 -13.68
C HIS A 75 1.28 -28.41 -13.61
N ALA A 76 0.70 -27.55 -14.45
CA ALA A 76 -0.71 -27.29 -14.43
C ALA A 76 -1.54 -28.48 -14.90
N ASP A 77 -2.54 -28.84 -14.12
CA ASP A 77 -3.62 -29.76 -14.48
C ASP A 77 -4.86 -28.97 -14.90
N GLU A 78 -5.02 -27.73 -14.40
CA GLU A 78 -6.09 -26.80 -14.75
C GLU A 78 -5.59 -25.37 -14.66
N VAL A 79 -6.04 -24.50 -15.57
CA VAL A 79 -5.83 -23.05 -15.54
C VAL A 79 -7.15 -22.36 -15.81
N VAL A 80 -7.64 -21.63 -14.83
CA VAL A 80 -8.83 -20.76 -14.96
C VAL A 80 -8.37 -19.34 -15.18
N ILE A 81 -8.90 -18.69 -16.21
CA ILE A 81 -8.63 -17.29 -16.53
C ILE A 81 -9.72 -16.45 -15.86
N GLU A 82 -9.36 -15.76 -14.77
CA GLU A 82 -10.28 -14.90 -14.02
C GLU A 82 -10.44 -13.51 -14.65
N GLY A 83 -9.43 -13.07 -15.36
CA GLY A 83 -9.47 -11.79 -16.05
C GLY A 83 -8.35 -11.64 -17.06
N GLU A 84 -8.69 -11.13 -18.21
CA GLU A 84 -7.72 -10.85 -19.27
C GLU A 84 -7.06 -9.49 -19.04
N SER A 85 -5.91 -9.31 -19.69
CA SER A 85 -5.20 -8.05 -19.77
C SER A 85 -4.96 -7.69 -21.22
N THR A 86 -4.93 -6.41 -21.52
CA THR A 86 -4.72 -5.91 -22.87
C THR A 86 -3.22 -5.78 -23.22
N PRO A 87 -2.84 -5.80 -24.48
CA PRO A 87 -1.43 -5.68 -24.91
C PRO A 87 -0.77 -4.36 -24.49
N ASP A 88 -1.55 -3.32 -24.25
CA ASP A 88 -1.10 -1.99 -23.82
C ASP A 88 -0.95 -1.85 -22.29
N TYR A 89 -1.10 -2.97 -21.54
CA TYR A 89 -0.88 -2.95 -20.09
C TYR A 89 0.48 -2.32 -19.74
N PRO A 90 0.52 -1.26 -18.90
CA PRO A 90 1.70 -0.41 -18.75
C PRO A 90 2.93 -1.11 -18.16
N LEU A 91 2.72 -2.11 -17.28
CA LEU A 91 3.82 -2.82 -16.61
C LEU A 91 4.29 -4.03 -17.42
N GLN A 92 4.84 -3.77 -18.59
CA GLN A 92 5.45 -4.80 -19.43
C GLN A 92 6.76 -5.34 -18.84
N LYS A 93 7.26 -6.47 -19.37
CA LYS A 93 8.51 -7.12 -18.96
C LYS A 93 9.74 -6.29 -19.37
N LYS A 94 9.90 -5.10 -18.75
CA LYS A 94 11.04 -4.19 -18.94
C LYS A 94 11.30 -3.43 -17.66
N ARG A 95 12.48 -2.83 -17.54
CA ARG A 95 12.79 -1.92 -16.43
C ARG A 95 11.99 -0.62 -16.60
N HIS A 96 11.33 -0.20 -15.53
CA HIS A 96 10.60 1.07 -15.45
C HIS A 96 11.35 2.05 -14.55
N SER A 97 11.43 3.33 -14.95
CA SER A 97 12.00 4.37 -14.11
C SER A 97 11.03 4.78 -12.98
N PHE A 98 11.54 5.37 -11.91
CA PHE A 98 10.70 5.87 -10.82
C PHE A 98 9.77 6.99 -11.28
N GLU A 99 10.23 7.86 -12.19
CA GLU A 99 9.45 8.94 -12.77
C GLU A 99 8.23 8.36 -13.50
N TYR A 100 8.45 7.36 -14.36
CA TYR A 100 7.36 6.69 -15.06
C TYR A 100 6.39 6.02 -14.08
N LEU A 101 6.90 5.33 -13.06
CA LEU A 101 6.04 4.66 -12.06
C LEU A 101 5.21 5.64 -11.23
N ARG A 102 5.62 6.90 -11.11
CA ARG A 102 4.79 7.95 -10.49
C ARG A 102 3.59 8.34 -11.36
N THR A 103 3.71 8.30 -12.67
CA THR A 103 2.59 8.59 -13.58
C THR A 103 1.51 7.50 -13.58
N ILE A 104 1.88 6.28 -13.20
CA ILE A 104 0.97 5.12 -13.05
C ILE A 104 0.90 4.66 -11.59
N SER A 105 0.68 5.58 -10.67
CA SER A 105 0.75 5.37 -9.21
C SER A 105 -0.14 4.22 -8.72
N HIS A 106 -1.28 3.97 -9.36
CA HIS A 106 -2.20 2.87 -9.06
C HIS A 106 -1.66 1.48 -9.45
N LEU A 107 -0.70 1.40 -10.37
CA LEU A 107 -0.08 0.13 -10.81
C LEU A 107 1.30 -0.11 -10.18
N ARG A 108 2.00 0.95 -9.76
CA ARG A 108 3.37 0.81 -9.22
C ARG A 108 3.52 -0.19 -8.05
N PRO A 109 2.50 -0.42 -7.17
CA PRO A 109 2.60 -1.44 -6.13
C PRO A 109 2.83 -2.85 -6.66
N ARG A 110 2.49 -3.11 -7.91
CA ARG A 110 2.70 -4.41 -8.55
C ARG A 110 4.16 -4.68 -8.95
N THR A 111 5.04 -3.67 -8.87
CA THR A 111 6.47 -3.83 -9.16
C THR A 111 7.23 -4.33 -7.95
N ASN A 112 8.28 -5.15 -8.15
CA ASN A 112 9.10 -5.68 -7.05
C ASN A 112 9.69 -4.57 -6.17
N THR A 113 10.13 -3.47 -6.79
CA THR A 113 10.69 -2.32 -6.05
C THR A 113 9.67 -1.71 -5.10
N PHE A 114 8.45 -1.44 -5.56
CA PHE A 114 7.43 -0.85 -4.69
C PHE A 114 6.82 -1.86 -3.72
N GLN A 115 6.78 -3.15 -4.06
CA GLN A 115 6.46 -4.18 -3.09
C GLN A 115 7.48 -4.18 -1.94
N ALA A 116 8.79 -4.06 -2.22
CA ALA A 116 9.81 -3.92 -1.20
C ALA A 116 9.61 -2.66 -0.36
N VAL A 117 9.44 -1.50 -1.01
CA VAL A 117 9.21 -0.21 -0.33
C VAL A 117 8.02 -0.28 0.61
N PHE A 118 6.87 -0.78 0.15
CA PHE A 118 5.67 -0.82 0.99
C PHE A 118 5.78 -1.86 2.12
N ARG A 119 6.47 -2.98 1.92
CA ARG A 119 6.75 -3.95 3.00
C ARG A 119 7.65 -3.35 4.07
N VAL A 120 8.74 -2.69 3.66
CA VAL A 120 9.63 -2.00 4.60
C VAL A 120 8.87 -0.91 5.36
N ARG A 121 8.07 -0.09 4.66
CA ARG A 121 7.23 0.94 5.29
C ARG A 121 6.28 0.34 6.34
N SER A 122 5.58 -0.74 6.00
CA SER A 122 4.67 -1.45 6.91
C SER A 122 5.39 -1.97 8.16
N LEU A 123 6.51 -2.67 7.95
CA LEU A 123 7.30 -3.22 9.06
C LEU A 123 7.89 -2.13 9.95
N THR A 124 8.34 -1.02 9.36
CA THR A 124 8.89 0.12 10.11
C THR A 124 7.80 0.78 10.96
N ALA A 125 6.61 1.00 10.42
CA ALA A 125 5.49 1.55 11.19
C ALA A 125 5.14 0.63 12.37
N TYR A 126 5.03 -0.67 12.11
CA TYR A 126 4.78 -1.65 13.18
C TYR A 126 5.90 -1.67 14.24
N ALA A 127 7.17 -1.63 13.81
CA ALA A 127 8.32 -1.63 14.72
C ALA A 127 8.33 -0.40 15.64
N ILE A 128 7.98 0.78 15.11
CA ILE A 128 7.83 2.01 15.90
C ILE A 128 6.72 1.85 16.93
N HIS A 129 5.53 1.41 16.51
CA HIS A 129 4.42 1.15 17.44
C HIS A 129 4.81 0.14 18.52
N LYS A 130 5.39 -1.01 18.12
CA LYS A 130 5.85 -2.04 19.04
C LYS A 130 6.84 -1.49 20.06
N PHE A 131 7.85 -0.74 19.60
CA PHE A 131 8.86 -0.13 20.47
C PHE A 131 8.25 0.71 21.60
N PHE A 132 7.26 1.54 21.27
CA PHE A 132 6.61 2.38 22.25
C PHE A 132 5.64 1.60 23.14
N GLN A 133 4.85 0.69 22.58
CA GLN A 133 3.91 -0.14 23.35
C GLN A 133 4.63 -1.03 24.38
N GLU A 134 5.76 -1.63 24.04
CA GLU A 134 6.58 -2.43 24.96
C GLU A 134 7.21 -1.60 26.10
N ARG A 135 7.09 -0.26 26.03
CA ARG A 135 7.57 0.69 27.05
C ARG A 135 6.42 1.44 27.75
N ASP A 136 5.23 0.86 27.69
CA ASP A 136 4.02 1.39 28.32
C ASP A 136 3.61 2.79 27.82
N PHE A 137 3.98 3.16 26.58
CA PHE A 137 3.47 4.38 25.95
C PHE A 137 2.09 4.12 25.37
N VAL A 138 1.18 5.07 25.56
CA VAL A 138 -0.14 5.06 24.95
C VAL A 138 -0.07 5.75 23.59
N TYR A 139 -0.46 5.02 22.53
CA TYR A 139 -0.66 5.64 21.22
C TYR A 139 -1.94 6.44 21.21
N VAL A 140 -1.81 7.74 20.91
CA VAL A 140 -2.95 8.64 20.80
C VAL A 140 -3.15 9.05 19.34
N HIS A 141 -4.32 8.72 18.82
CA HIS A 141 -4.74 9.14 17.50
C HIS A 141 -5.41 10.51 17.57
N THR A 142 -4.64 11.58 17.31
CA THR A 142 -5.14 12.94 17.36
C THR A 142 -5.86 13.32 16.06
N PRO A 143 -6.86 14.24 16.11
CA PRO A 143 -7.54 14.73 14.92
C PRO A 143 -6.57 15.41 13.94
N LEU A 144 -6.75 15.14 12.65
CA LEU A 144 -6.01 15.80 11.57
C LEU A 144 -6.65 17.12 11.15
N ILE A 145 -7.97 17.26 11.34
CA ILE A 145 -8.71 18.48 11.04
C ILE A 145 -8.92 19.23 12.35
N THR A 146 -8.59 20.51 12.37
CA THR A 146 -8.64 21.35 13.57
C THR A 146 -9.18 22.72 13.25
N GLY A 147 -9.84 23.36 14.24
CA GLY A 147 -10.16 24.79 14.22
C GLY A 147 -9.10 25.66 14.90
N SER A 148 -7.99 25.08 15.39
CA SER A 148 -6.99 25.79 16.16
C SER A 148 -5.61 25.68 15.50
N ASP A 149 -4.90 26.79 15.39
CA ASP A 149 -3.47 26.82 15.09
C ASP A 149 -2.68 26.62 16.39
N CYS A 150 -1.79 25.62 16.41
CA CYS A 150 -1.05 25.27 17.63
C CYS A 150 0.24 26.07 17.85
N GLU A 151 0.80 26.70 16.83
CA GLU A 151 2.10 27.37 16.91
C GLU A 151 2.06 28.79 16.32
N GLY A 152 0.91 29.27 15.83
CA GLY A 152 0.84 30.53 15.06
C GLY A 152 1.65 30.47 13.77
N ALA A 153 1.86 29.25 13.23
CA ALA A 153 2.80 28.99 12.16
C ALA A 153 2.31 29.41 10.76
N GLY A 154 1.22 30.15 10.69
CA GLY A 154 0.80 30.87 9.50
C GLY A 154 -0.04 30.05 8.51
N GLU A 155 0.55 29.38 7.56
CA GLU A 155 -0.17 28.85 6.43
C GLU A 155 -0.64 27.40 6.66
N MET A 156 -1.88 27.21 7.13
CA MET A 156 -2.54 25.90 7.19
C MET A 156 -3.40 25.66 5.95
N PHE A 157 -3.42 24.42 5.47
CA PHE A 157 -4.37 24.02 4.41
C PHE A 157 -5.78 24.04 4.95
N GLN A 158 -6.63 24.87 4.35
CA GLN A 158 -8.04 24.94 4.70
C GLN A 158 -8.78 23.68 4.25
N VAL A 159 -9.69 23.19 5.11
CA VAL A 159 -10.59 22.07 4.83
C VAL A 159 -11.99 22.62 4.76
N THR A 160 -12.64 22.48 3.62
CA THR A 160 -14.02 22.99 3.39
C THR A 160 -14.78 22.07 2.43
N THR A 161 -16.08 22.02 2.58
CA THR A 161 -17.01 21.37 1.64
C THR A 161 -17.77 22.38 0.78
N MET A 162 -17.52 23.67 0.97
CA MET A 162 -18.15 24.74 0.18
C MET A 162 -17.63 24.74 -1.26
N ASP A 163 -18.51 25.06 -2.20
CA ASP A 163 -18.11 25.30 -3.59
C ASP A 163 -17.30 26.60 -3.67
N LEU A 164 -16.01 26.49 -4.03
CA LEU A 164 -15.10 27.63 -4.16
C LEU A 164 -15.51 28.61 -5.27
N ASN A 165 -16.37 28.21 -6.21
CA ASN A 165 -16.92 29.11 -7.24
C ASN A 165 -18.15 29.89 -6.76
N SER A 166 -18.75 29.48 -5.62
CA SER A 166 -19.98 30.08 -5.08
C SER A 166 -19.94 30.01 -3.55
N ILE A 167 -18.96 30.71 -2.97
CA ILE A 167 -18.77 30.74 -1.51
C ILE A 167 -19.89 31.53 -0.85
N PRO A 168 -20.66 30.93 0.09
CA PRO A 168 -21.66 31.65 0.88
C PRO A 168 -21.04 32.77 1.68
N LYS A 169 -21.68 33.93 1.69
CA LYS A 169 -21.22 35.13 2.39
C LYS A 169 -22.25 35.68 3.34
N ASN A 170 -21.77 36.29 4.42
CA ASN A 170 -22.55 37.09 5.34
C ASN A 170 -22.82 38.48 4.74
N GLU A 171 -23.64 39.31 5.43
CA GLU A 171 -23.97 40.67 5.02
C GLU A 171 -22.74 41.60 4.96
N ASP A 172 -21.69 41.29 5.71
CA ASP A 172 -20.42 42.03 5.76
C ASP A 172 -19.40 41.54 4.73
N ASP A 173 -19.80 40.73 3.76
CA ASP A 173 -18.96 40.10 2.72
C ASP A 173 -17.96 39.04 3.25
N SER A 174 -17.97 38.76 4.54
CA SER A 174 -17.17 37.65 5.11
C SER A 174 -17.77 36.29 4.74
N VAL A 175 -16.94 35.22 4.80
CA VAL A 175 -17.38 33.86 4.50
C VAL A 175 -18.37 33.36 5.56
N ASP A 176 -19.55 32.90 5.14
CA ASP A 176 -20.52 32.25 6.03
C ASP A 176 -20.16 30.78 6.28
N TYR A 177 -19.28 30.54 7.24
CA TYR A 177 -18.89 29.20 7.64
C TYR A 177 -20.00 28.37 8.29
N THR A 178 -21.16 28.95 8.65
CA THR A 178 -22.29 28.17 9.16
C THR A 178 -22.85 27.21 8.11
N LYS A 179 -22.55 27.46 6.84
CA LYS A 179 -22.90 26.61 5.70
C LYS A 179 -21.87 25.52 5.40
N ASP A 180 -20.71 25.54 6.06
CA ASP A 180 -19.69 24.50 5.91
C ASP A 180 -19.95 23.31 6.84
N PHE A 181 -19.31 22.16 6.56
CA PHE A 181 -19.53 20.91 7.27
C PHE A 181 -19.35 21.02 8.79
N PHE A 182 -18.33 21.73 9.26
CA PHE A 182 -18.07 21.92 10.69
C PHE A 182 -18.66 23.22 11.26
N ALA A 183 -19.40 23.97 10.47
CA ALA A 183 -19.99 25.28 10.82
C ALA A 183 -18.97 26.30 11.41
N LYS A 184 -17.70 26.14 11.09
CA LYS A 184 -16.60 27.01 11.49
C LYS A 184 -15.38 26.79 10.57
N PRO A 185 -14.45 27.78 10.49
CA PRO A 185 -13.19 27.57 9.76
C PRO A 185 -12.42 26.37 10.31
N THR A 186 -12.01 25.47 9.43
CA THR A 186 -11.21 24.29 9.78
C THR A 186 -10.04 24.11 8.82
N ASN A 187 -8.96 23.53 9.33
CA ASN A 187 -7.72 23.36 8.61
C ASN A 187 -7.10 21.99 8.91
N LEU A 188 -6.21 21.53 8.04
CA LEU A 188 -5.31 20.44 8.39
C LEU A 188 -4.32 20.91 9.44
N THR A 189 -4.18 20.15 10.53
CA THR A 189 -3.23 20.48 11.60
C THR A 189 -1.79 20.39 11.10
N VAL A 190 -0.95 21.33 11.54
CA VAL A 190 0.50 21.26 11.32
C VAL A 190 1.17 20.35 12.34
N SER A 191 0.56 20.14 13.51
CA SER A 191 1.07 19.27 14.56
C SER A 191 -0.03 18.83 15.52
N GLY A 192 0.17 17.65 16.16
CA GLY A 192 -0.69 17.17 17.24
C GLY A 192 -0.36 17.72 18.62
N GLN A 193 0.46 18.79 18.73
CA GLN A 193 1.03 19.24 20.00
C GLN A 193 -0.04 19.60 21.04
N LEU A 194 -1.04 20.42 20.70
CA LEU A 194 -2.10 20.81 21.64
C LEU A 194 -2.85 19.60 22.21
N ASN A 195 -3.21 18.67 21.33
CA ASN A 195 -3.83 17.42 21.78
C ASN A 195 -2.87 16.59 22.63
N GLY A 196 -1.59 16.53 22.23
CA GLY A 196 -0.54 15.82 22.97
C GLY A 196 -0.34 16.32 24.38
N GLU A 197 -0.37 17.61 24.60
CA GLU A 197 -0.30 18.21 25.94
C GLU A 197 -1.48 17.79 26.79
N THR A 198 -2.70 17.78 26.23
CA THR A 198 -3.91 17.32 26.91
C THR A 198 -3.79 15.87 27.36
N TYR A 199 -3.35 14.98 26.46
CA TYR A 199 -3.15 13.56 26.78
C TYR A 199 -1.99 13.33 27.73
N ALA A 200 -0.92 14.12 27.68
CA ALA A 200 0.21 14.03 28.60
C ALA A 200 -0.18 14.34 30.03
N MET A 201 -1.26 15.08 30.25
CA MET A 201 -1.82 15.33 31.58
C MET A 201 -2.71 14.18 32.09
N ALA A 202 -3.24 13.33 31.18
CA ALA A 202 -4.11 12.22 31.51
C ALA A 202 -3.36 10.89 31.65
N PHE A 203 -2.35 10.66 30.81
CA PHE A 203 -1.59 9.43 30.76
C PHE A 203 -0.16 9.65 31.28
N ARG A 204 0.10 9.15 32.49
CA ARG A 204 1.45 9.13 33.05
C ARG A 204 2.18 7.90 32.55
N ASN A 205 3.32 8.07 31.86
CA ASN A 205 4.25 6.98 31.64
C ASN A 205 4.73 6.44 32.98
N ARG A 206 4.63 5.14 33.20
CA ARG A 206 5.35 4.43 34.25
C ARG A 206 6.84 4.35 33.87
N ALA A 207 7.52 5.48 33.82
CA ALA A 207 8.97 5.51 33.77
C ALA A 207 9.51 5.52 35.20
N GLU A 208 9.26 4.47 35.97
CA GLU A 208 9.84 4.29 37.29
C GLU A 208 11.29 3.80 37.29
N SER A 209 11.92 3.63 36.13
CA SER A 209 13.31 3.16 36.02
C SER A 209 14.24 3.96 35.15
N MET A 210 13.87 5.14 34.66
CA MET A 210 14.81 6.05 34.02
C MET A 210 15.13 7.25 34.89
N PRO A 211 16.43 7.61 35.05
CA PRO A 211 16.79 8.83 35.72
C PRO A 211 16.23 10.03 34.96
N PRO A 212 15.98 11.19 35.60
CA PRO A 212 15.29 12.33 35.01
C PRO A 212 16.15 12.99 33.94
N ARG A 213 16.16 12.45 32.74
CA ARG A 213 16.77 13.07 31.57
C ARG A 213 15.69 13.43 30.57
N ARG A 214 15.37 14.71 30.58
CA ARG A 214 14.69 15.52 29.55
C ARG A 214 13.65 14.75 28.72
N ARG A 215 12.40 15.00 29.10
CA ARG A 215 11.20 14.67 28.34
C ARG A 215 11.37 15.09 26.87
N THR A 216 11.46 14.13 25.96
CA THR A 216 11.34 14.35 24.53
C THR A 216 10.03 13.78 24.02
N SER A 217 8.92 14.42 24.44
CA SER A 217 7.60 14.21 23.82
C SER A 217 7.57 14.57 22.32
N ARG A 218 8.61 15.27 21.84
CA ARG A 218 8.72 15.75 20.46
C ARG A 218 8.91 14.68 19.37
N ALA A 219 9.41 13.48 19.71
CA ALA A 219 9.75 12.49 18.70
C ALA A 219 8.53 11.70 18.15
N PHE A 220 7.48 11.58 18.93
CA PHE A 220 6.31 10.75 18.56
C PHE A 220 5.37 11.43 17.54
N TRP A 221 5.32 12.77 17.54
CA TRP A 221 4.34 13.54 16.78
C TRP A 221 4.67 13.71 15.29
N ARG A 222 5.93 13.54 14.91
CA ARG A 222 6.36 13.66 13.51
C ARG A 222 6.15 12.40 12.66
N ALA A 223 5.89 11.26 13.23
CA ALA A 223 5.76 10.00 12.51
C ALA A 223 4.38 9.75 11.87
N GLY A 224 3.38 10.55 12.22
CA GLY A 224 2.00 10.40 11.71
C GLY A 224 1.61 11.37 10.57
N ALA A 225 2.48 12.30 10.19
CA ALA A 225 2.22 13.33 9.17
C ALA A 225 3.16 13.18 7.96
N GLY A 226 3.14 11.98 7.34
CA GLY A 226 3.93 11.72 6.14
C GLY A 226 3.26 10.70 5.23
#